data_4e54d70709b8d69f6117e69afe14c8a4
#
_entry.id   4e54d70709b8d69f6117e69afe14c8a4
#
_cell.length_a   1.000
_cell.length_b   1.000
_cell.length_c   1.000
_cell.angle_alpha   90.00
_cell.angle_beta   90.00
_cell.angle_gamma   90.00
#
_symmetry.space_group_name_H-M   'P 1'
#
loop_
_entity.id
_entity.type
_entity.pdbx_description
1 polymer ?
#
loop_
_entity_poly.entity_id
_entity_poly.type
_entity_poly.pdbx_seq_one_letter_code
_entity_poly.pdbx_strand_id
1 'polypeptide(L)'
;ILGFKELAGCKIYLKAFQLNTIMQCLQSECCRYMLADEVGLGKTIEACAVLKIYLSNNSEKQVLITVPKVLIAQWRTELLFKFGLLEGNDENGNSIKLLPVENLSSVDCHVEWDFVIVDEIHNYLDRKERYELIHTISRHSENIILLSATPIQQRQEEYLGLLRLILPDKYDDMSIENFSELVGKQNRISRLTYSLLDELDSFKNELLPEIETEDEDVQDELEVIEENLNDLADEIADTKLFELVSGVDTSKEDFGIYDIQVVVSYICDNFQLERNIIRGRRAILGVYPKNEDGEFAERAVHELTYEISEEKNYYENEAYRQLKEWIL
;
A
#
# COMPACT_ATOMS: atom_id res chain seq x y z
N ILE A 1 2.03 6.12 22.04
CA ILE A 1 1.19 4.95 21.68
C ILE A 1 0.07 5.48 20.81
N LEU A 2 0.09 5.16 19.52
CA LEU A 2 -0.65 5.71 18.39
C LEU A 2 -2.19 5.47 18.41
N GLY A 3 -2.87 5.57 19.56
CA GLY A 3 -4.35 5.47 19.61
C GLY A 3 -4.93 4.08 19.41
N PHE A 4 -4.13 3.00 19.38
CA PHE A 4 -4.65 1.62 19.23
C PHE A 4 -5.62 1.18 20.33
N LYS A 5 -5.60 1.84 21.49
CA LYS A 5 -6.60 1.61 22.56
C LYS A 5 -8.03 1.85 22.07
N GLU A 6 -8.21 2.73 21.08
CA GLU A 6 -9.53 3.07 20.51
C GLU A 6 -10.12 1.93 19.68
N LEU A 7 -9.28 0.97 19.28
CA LEU A 7 -9.70 -0.25 18.59
C LEU A 7 -10.09 -1.38 19.53
N ALA A 8 -9.83 -1.26 20.84
CA ALA A 8 -10.09 -2.33 21.81
C ALA A 8 -11.59 -2.73 21.91
N GLY A 9 -12.50 -1.80 21.59
CA GLY A 9 -13.94 -2.06 21.51
C GLY A 9 -14.44 -2.54 20.14
N CYS A 10 -13.58 -2.59 19.13
CA CYS A 10 -13.95 -2.98 17.79
C CYS A 10 -14.00 -4.51 17.63
N LYS A 11 -14.97 -4.99 16.83
CA LYS A 11 -15.11 -6.43 16.54
C LYS A 11 -14.25 -6.86 15.37
N ILE A 12 -12.94 -6.68 15.50
CA ILE A 12 -11.93 -6.99 14.49
C ILE A 12 -10.79 -7.81 15.06
N TYR A 13 -10.13 -8.57 14.19
CA TYR A 13 -8.85 -9.21 14.48
C TYR A 13 -7.83 -8.70 13.46
N LEU A 14 -6.87 -7.90 13.93
CA LEU A 14 -5.84 -7.32 13.08
C LEU A 14 -4.64 -8.25 12.97
N LYS A 15 -4.15 -8.43 11.76
CA LYS A 15 -2.90 -9.13 11.46
C LYS A 15 -1.73 -8.15 11.57
N ALA A 16 -0.51 -8.66 11.74
CA ALA A 16 0.70 -7.84 11.91
C ALA A 16 0.90 -6.84 10.76
N PHE A 17 0.69 -7.25 9.51
CA PHE A 17 0.82 -6.37 8.35
C PHE A 17 -0.23 -5.25 8.35
N GLN A 18 -1.48 -5.53 8.78
CA GLN A 18 -2.53 -4.51 8.90
C GLN A 18 -2.19 -3.48 10.00
N LEU A 19 -1.61 -3.94 11.11
CA LEU A 19 -1.11 -3.04 12.15
C LEU A 19 -0.03 -2.11 11.60
N ASN A 20 0.90 -2.63 10.80
CA ASN A 20 1.94 -1.83 10.16
C ASN A 20 1.35 -0.78 9.22
N THR A 21 0.39 -1.16 8.36
CA THR A 21 -0.35 -0.24 7.48
C THR A 21 -1.01 0.89 8.27
N ILE A 22 -1.74 0.54 9.34
CA ILE A 22 -2.42 1.51 10.20
C ILE A 22 -1.39 2.44 10.86
N MET A 23 -0.26 1.90 11.35
CA MET A 23 0.81 2.70 11.94
C MET A 23 1.39 3.70 10.94
N GLN A 24 1.69 3.29 9.72
CA GLN A 24 2.20 4.17 8.68
C GLN A 24 1.23 5.32 8.38
N CYS A 25 -0.06 5.02 8.25
CA CYS A 25 -1.09 6.02 8.02
C CYS A 25 -1.20 7.05 9.17
N LEU A 26 -0.96 6.63 10.41
CA LEU A 26 -1.09 7.48 11.60
C LEU A 26 0.19 8.22 12.01
N GLN A 27 1.34 7.82 11.47
CA GLN A 27 2.62 8.47 11.77
C GLN A 27 2.83 9.76 10.98
N SER A 28 2.16 9.90 9.85
CA SER A 28 2.23 11.10 9.02
C SER A 28 1.37 12.21 9.59
N GLU A 29 1.81 13.45 9.46
CA GLU A 29 1.06 14.65 9.87
C GLU A 29 -0.28 14.72 9.14
N CYS A 30 -0.29 14.40 7.84
CA CYS A 30 -1.49 14.21 7.02
C CYS A 30 -1.52 12.78 6.49
N CYS A 31 -2.63 12.08 6.72
CA CYS A 31 -2.83 10.71 6.23
C CYS A 31 -3.24 10.75 4.75
N ARG A 32 -2.29 10.71 3.83
CA ARG A 32 -2.54 10.72 2.39
C ARG A 32 -1.89 9.50 1.74
N TYR A 33 -2.66 8.39 1.68
CA TYR A 33 -2.16 7.08 1.28
C TYR A 33 -3.07 6.37 0.30
N MET A 34 -2.47 5.46 -0.46
CA MET A 34 -3.17 4.45 -1.21
C MET A 34 -2.89 3.07 -0.62
N LEU A 35 -3.95 2.32 -0.31
CA LEU A 35 -3.87 0.92 0.07
C LEU A 35 -4.15 0.06 -1.16
N ALA A 36 -3.10 -0.55 -1.68
CA ALA A 36 -3.11 -1.32 -2.93
C ALA A 36 -2.87 -2.82 -2.69
N ASP A 37 -3.33 -3.34 -1.59
CA ASP A 37 -3.21 -4.74 -1.20
C ASP A 37 -4.06 -5.66 -2.10
N GLU A 38 -3.64 -6.91 -2.23
CA GLU A 38 -4.44 -7.94 -2.91
C GLU A 38 -5.86 -8.06 -2.31
N VAL A 39 -6.81 -8.51 -3.16
CA VAL A 39 -8.20 -8.74 -2.73
C VAL A 39 -8.25 -9.67 -1.52
N GLY A 40 -9.03 -9.28 -0.51
CA GLY A 40 -9.25 -10.09 0.69
C GLY A 40 -8.17 -9.96 1.77
N LEU A 41 -7.19 -9.06 1.65
CA LEU A 41 -6.24 -8.74 2.71
C LEU A 41 -6.81 -7.78 3.77
N GLY A 42 -7.94 -7.15 3.50
CA GLY A 42 -8.69 -6.37 4.50
C GLY A 42 -8.49 -4.86 4.42
N LYS A 43 -8.22 -4.29 3.24
CA LYS A 43 -8.10 -2.84 3.01
C LYS A 43 -9.21 -2.00 3.67
N THR A 44 -10.46 -2.45 3.56
CA THR A 44 -11.60 -1.80 4.20
C THR A 44 -11.45 -1.76 5.73
N ILE A 45 -10.94 -2.84 6.33
CA ILE A 45 -10.69 -2.92 7.78
C ILE A 45 -9.59 -1.94 8.18
N GLU A 46 -8.51 -1.87 7.41
CA GLU A 46 -7.39 -0.93 7.65
C GLU A 46 -7.87 0.51 7.56
N ALA A 47 -8.57 0.88 6.48
CA ALA A 47 -9.11 2.23 6.29
C ALA A 47 -10.10 2.62 7.40
N CYS A 48 -11.01 1.72 7.78
CA CYS A 48 -11.95 1.96 8.88
C CYS A 48 -11.24 2.05 10.24
N ALA A 49 -10.16 1.28 10.46
CA ALA A 49 -9.38 1.35 11.70
C ALA A 49 -8.65 2.71 11.83
N VAL A 50 -8.02 3.18 10.75
CA VAL A 50 -7.41 4.51 10.70
C VAL A 50 -8.45 5.59 10.96
N LEU A 51 -9.60 5.54 10.28
CA LEU A 51 -10.70 6.48 10.48
C LEU A 51 -11.22 6.46 11.92
N LYS A 52 -11.39 5.27 12.52
CA LYS A 52 -11.85 5.13 13.92
C LYS A 52 -10.90 5.81 14.88
N ILE A 53 -9.59 5.57 14.75
CA ILE A 53 -8.57 6.20 15.58
C ILE A 53 -8.56 7.72 15.37
N TYR A 54 -8.65 8.18 14.11
CA TYR A 54 -8.70 9.59 13.77
C TYR A 54 -9.88 10.29 14.45
N LEU A 55 -11.11 9.77 14.31
CA LEU A 55 -12.32 10.36 14.88
C LEU A 55 -12.37 10.27 16.41
N SER A 56 -11.74 9.25 17.00
CA SER A 56 -11.67 9.12 18.47
C SER A 56 -10.75 10.16 19.11
N ASN A 57 -9.80 10.73 18.35
CA ASN A 57 -8.86 11.74 18.83
C ASN A 57 -9.24 13.16 18.38
N ASN A 58 -10.31 13.32 17.58
CA ASN A 58 -10.74 14.59 17.01
C ASN A 58 -12.26 14.78 17.16
N SER A 59 -12.71 16.01 17.13
CA SER A 59 -14.13 16.40 17.18
C SER A 59 -14.47 17.34 16.02
N GLU A 60 -15.76 17.43 15.71
CA GLU A 60 -16.32 18.34 14.68
C GLU A 60 -15.74 18.09 13.27
N LYS A 61 -15.39 16.83 12.96
CA LYS A 61 -14.74 16.42 11.70
C LYS A 61 -15.76 16.02 10.64
N GLN A 62 -15.50 16.44 9.40
CA GLN A 62 -16.28 16.11 8.22
C GLN A 62 -15.61 14.98 7.43
N VAL A 63 -16.28 13.83 7.33
CA VAL A 63 -15.76 12.64 6.65
C VAL A 63 -16.61 12.32 5.44
N LEU A 64 -15.94 12.11 4.30
CA LEU A 64 -16.55 11.61 3.07
C LEU A 64 -16.03 10.21 2.75
N ILE A 65 -16.94 9.25 2.62
CA ILE A 65 -16.62 7.91 2.14
C ILE A 65 -17.39 7.68 0.84
N THR A 66 -16.68 7.46 -0.25
CA THR A 66 -17.29 7.18 -1.55
C THR A 66 -16.84 5.82 -2.08
N VAL A 67 -17.79 5.01 -2.47
CA VAL A 67 -17.60 3.61 -2.85
C VAL A 67 -18.49 3.24 -4.05
N PRO A 68 -18.20 2.17 -4.79
CA PRO A 68 -19.14 1.64 -5.77
C PRO A 68 -20.51 1.34 -5.13
N LYS A 69 -21.59 1.62 -5.86
CA LYS A 69 -22.97 1.44 -5.36
C LYS A 69 -23.22 0.05 -4.75
N VAL A 70 -22.63 -0.98 -5.33
CA VAL A 70 -22.78 -2.37 -4.87
C VAL A 70 -22.13 -2.63 -3.51
N LEU A 71 -21.16 -1.81 -3.08
CA LEU A 71 -20.43 -1.96 -1.82
C LEU A 71 -21.01 -1.12 -0.67
N ILE A 72 -21.99 -0.24 -0.92
CA ILE A 72 -22.59 0.63 0.11
C ILE A 72 -23.09 -0.15 1.32
N ALA A 73 -23.84 -1.23 1.09
CA ALA A 73 -24.40 -2.03 2.17
C ALA A 73 -23.31 -2.72 3.00
N GLN A 74 -22.26 -3.21 2.35
CA GLN A 74 -21.10 -3.81 3.01
C GLN A 74 -20.38 -2.76 3.86
N TRP A 75 -20.04 -1.60 3.31
CA TRP A 75 -19.36 -0.52 4.03
C TRP A 75 -20.16 -0.05 5.24
N ARG A 76 -21.49 0.16 5.09
CA ARG A 76 -22.38 0.53 6.20
C ARG A 76 -22.36 -0.52 7.30
N THR A 77 -22.39 -1.79 6.93
CA THR A 77 -22.31 -2.92 7.87
C THR A 77 -20.96 -2.95 8.61
N GLU A 78 -19.87 -2.80 7.90
CA GLU A 78 -18.53 -2.81 8.50
C GLU A 78 -18.29 -1.63 9.43
N LEU A 79 -18.62 -0.41 9.00
CA LEU A 79 -18.55 0.79 9.85
C LEU A 79 -19.32 0.61 11.16
N LEU A 80 -20.60 0.20 11.07
CA LEU A 80 -21.45 0.07 12.23
C LEU A 80 -21.06 -1.10 13.13
N PHE A 81 -21.02 -2.32 12.59
CA PHE A 81 -20.89 -3.53 13.43
C PHE A 81 -19.47 -3.83 13.88
N LYS A 82 -18.48 -3.44 13.10
CA LYS A 82 -17.08 -3.69 13.45
C LYS A 82 -16.45 -2.53 14.22
N PHE A 83 -16.75 -1.30 13.82
CA PHE A 83 -16.08 -0.11 14.37
C PHE A 83 -16.97 0.79 15.21
N GLY A 84 -18.28 0.56 15.25
CA GLY A 84 -19.23 1.41 15.97
C GLY A 84 -19.32 2.82 15.39
N LEU A 85 -19.04 2.99 14.09
CA LEU A 85 -19.15 4.24 13.37
C LEU A 85 -20.49 4.31 12.65
N LEU A 86 -21.25 5.37 12.88
CA LEU A 86 -22.55 5.61 12.27
C LEU A 86 -22.43 6.65 11.15
N GLU A 87 -23.18 6.42 10.08
CA GLU A 87 -23.43 7.45 9.07
C GLU A 87 -24.27 8.59 9.68
N GLY A 88 -23.86 9.83 9.42
CA GLY A 88 -24.45 11.02 10.03
C GLY A 88 -23.59 11.59 11.15
N ASN A 89 -24.20 12.34 12.04
CA ASN A 89 -23.49 13.03 13.12
C ASN A 89 -23.36 12.14 14.36
N ASP A 90 -22.21 12.15 14.99
CA ASP A 90 -21.94 11.52 16.28
C ASP A 90 -22.04 12.52 17.45
N GLU A 91 -21.85 12.03 18.68
CA GLU A 91 -21.91 12.83 19.92
C GLU A 91 -20.78 13.87 20.01
N ASN A 92 -19.67 13.69 19.27
CA ASN A 92 -18.53 14.58 19.23
C ASN A 92 -18.65 15.64 18.12
N GLY A 93 -19.79 15.68 17.41
CA GLY A 93 -20.01 16.58 16.28
C GLY A 93 -19.35 16.13 14.97
N ASN A 94 -18.71 14.95 14.94
CA ASN A 94 -18.18 14.40 13.70
C ASN A 94 -19.33 13.95 12.79
N SER A 95 -19.17 14.13 11.49
CA SER A 95 -20.17 13.76 10.49
C SER A 95 -19.58 12.82 9.45
N ILE A 96 -20.15 11.64 9.28
CA ILE A 96 -19.75 10.67 8.26
C ILE A 96 -20.80 10.65 7.15
N LYS A 97 -20.38 10.97 5.94
CA LYS A 97 -21.18 10.88 4.72
C LYS A 97 -20.70 9.72 3.87
N LEU A 98 -21.50 8.67 3.78
CA LEU A 98 -21.25 7.49 2.93
C LEU A 98 -22.17 7.56 1.71
N LEU A 99 -21.58 7.60 0.51
CA LEU A 99 -22.38 7.67 -0.73
C LEU A 99 -21.75 6.89 -1.88
N PRO A 100 -22.59 6.43 -2.81
CA PRO A 100 -22.07 5.82 -4.02
C PRO A 100 -21.39 6.87 -4.90
N VAL A 101 -20.28 6.47 -5.51
CA VAL A 101 -19.50 7.36 -6.42
C VAL A 101 -20.35 7.92 -7.58
N GLU A 102 -21.37 7.18 -7.98
CA GLU A 102 -22.32 7.62 -8.99
C GLU A 102 -23.06 8.91 -8.58
N ASN A 103 -23.15 9.14 -7.28
CA ASN A 103 -23.81 10.33 -6.70
C ASN A 103 -22.81 11.40 -6.24
N LEU A 104 -21.53 11.25 -6.54
CA LEU A 104 -20.48 12.17 -6.07
C LEU A 104 -20.73 13.60 -6.57
N SER A 105 -21.31 13.77 -7.75
CA SER A 105 -21.69 15.08 -8.28
C SER A 105 -22.75 15.85 -7.46
N SER A 106 -23.43 15.16 -6.53
CA SER A 106 -24.36 15.81 -5.58
C SER A 106 -23.66 16.44 -4.38
N VAL A 107 -22.37 16.20 -4.22
CA VAL A 107 -21.55 16.79 -3.16
C VAL A 107 -20.93 18.07 -3.67
N ASP A 108 -20.93 19.11 -2.85
CA ASP A 108 -20.14 20.29 -3.15
C ASP A 108 -18.64 19.91 -3.03
N CYS A 109 -17.96 19.92 -4.15
CA CYS A 109 -16.54 19.51 -4.23
C CYS A 109 -15.58 20.54 -3.62
N HIS A 110 -16.06 21.73 -3.25
CA HIS A 110 -15.27 22.78 -2.59
C HIS A 110 -15.44 22.78 -1.07
N VAL A 111 -16.21 21.87 -0.51
CA VAL A 111 -16.27 21.66 0.93
C VAL A 111 -14.93 21.13 1.40
N GLU A 112 -14.40 21.71 2.45
CA GLU A 112 -13.22 21.19 3.13
C GLU A 112 -13.58 19.91 3.89
N TRP A 113 -12.98 18.80 3.48
CA TRP A 113 -13.14 17.51 4.12
C TRP A 113 -11.94 17.21 5.00
N ASP A 114 -12.18 16.88 6.25
CA ASP A 114 -11.10 16.48 7.16
C ASP A 114 -10.55 15.09 6.81
N PHE A 115 -11.42 14.20 6.34
CA PHE A 115 -11.01 12.86 5.94
C PHE A 115 -11.84 12.34 4.76
N VAL A 116 -11.16 11.83 3.73
CA VAL A 116 -11.81 11.25 2.55
C VAL A 116 -11.36 9.80 2.34
N ILE A 117 -12.28 8.90 2.08
CA ILE A 117 -11.98 7.52 1.65
C ILE A 117 -12.64 7.29 0.29
N VAL A 118 -11.86 6.81 -0.67
CA VAL A 118 -12.35 6.44 -2.01
C VAL A 118 -12.04 4.96 -2.25
N ASP A 119 -13.07 4.13 -2.37
CA ASP A 119 -12.91 2.72 -2.63
C ASP A 119 -12.93 2.41 -4.13
N GLU A 120 -12.15 1.40 -4.53
CA GLU A 120 -11.99 0.93 -5.91
C GLU A 120 -11.65 2.05 -6.90
N ILE A 121 -10.68 2.90 -6.53
CA ILE A 121 -10.29 4.11 -7.27
C ILE A 121 -9.97 3.83 -8.75
N HIS A 122 -9.46 2.63 -9.07
CA HIS A 122 -9.12 2.24 -10.45
C HIS A 122 -10.31 2.33 -11.41
N ASN A 123 -11.55 2.19 -10.94
CA ASN A 123 -12.75 2.30 -11.77
C ASN A 123 -13.06 3.74 -12.23
N TYR A 124 -12.33 4.72 -11.74
CA TYR A 124 -12.62 6.15 -11.96
C TYR A 124 -11.53 6.88 -12.73
N LEU A 125 -10.35 6.30 -12.86
CA LEU A 125 -9.21 6.91 -13.55
C LEU A 125 -9.49 7.15 -15.03
N ASP A 126 -10.20 6.24 -15.70
CA ASP A 126 -10.59 6.38 -17.12
C ASP A 126 -11.79 7.29 -17.35
N ARG A 127 -12.44 7.78 -16.29
CA ARG A 127 -13.66 8.59 -16.38
C ARG A 127 -13.38 10.02 -15.98
N LYS A 128 -12.98 10.83 -16.95
CA LYS A 128 -12.52 12.20 -16.74
C LYS A 128 -13.40 13.02 -15.77
N GLU A 129 -14.72 13.01 -15.92
CA GLU A 129 -15.61 13.79 -15.05
C GLU A 129 -15.56 13.35 -13.58
N ARG A 130 -15.48 12.03 -13.33
CA ARG A 130 -15.40 11.50 -11.96
C ARG A 130 -14.02 11.72 -11.37
N TYR A 131 -13.00 11.54 -12.17
CA TYR A 131 -11.63 11.83 -11.75
C TYR A 131 -11.48 13.29 -11.32
N GLU A 132 -11.96 14.25 -12.10
CA GLU A 132 -11.89 15.69 -11.80
C GLU A 132 -12.65 16.04 -10.51
N LEU A 133 -13.79 15.40 -10.25
CA LEU A 133 -14.52 15.59 -8.99
C LEU A 133 -13.70 15.06 -7.79
N ILE A 134 -13.15 13.85 -7.90
CA ILE A 134 -12.33 13.26 -6.83
C ILE A 134 -11.05 14.10 -6.63
N HIS A 135 -10.43 14.57 -7.71
CA HIS A 135 -9.26 15.42 -7.66
C HIS A 135 -9.54 16.75 -6.95
N THR A 136 -10.65 17.42 -7.30
CA THR A 136 -11.06 18.64 -6.61
C THR A 136 -11.32 18.38 -5.12
N ILE A 137 -12.02 17.31 -4.77
CA ILE A 137 -12.26 16.91 -3.38
C ILE A 137 -10.94 16.64 -2.66
N SER A 138 -10.01 15.93 -3.30
CA SER A 138 -8.70 15.63 -2.71
C SER A 138 -7.89 16.89 -2.41
N ARG A 139 -7.95 17.89 -3.25
CA ARG A 139 -7.27 19.19 -3.02
C ARG A 139 -7.86 19.97 -1.85
N HIS A 140 -9.13 19.76 -1.53
CA HIS A 140 -9.84 20.36 -0.40
C HIS A 140 -9.95 19.40 0.80
N SER A 141 -9.08 18.40 0.88
CA SER A 141 -9.09 17.40 1.94
C SER A 141 -7.75 17.36 2.65
N GLU A 142 -7.77 17.35 3.98
CA GLU A 142 -6.57 17.18 4.80
C GLU A 142 -6.02 15.76 4.67
N ASN A 143 -6.90 14.78 4.85
CA ASN A 143 -6.55 13.36 4.82
C ASN A 143 -7.31 12.62 3.70
N ILE A 144 -6.63 11.73 2.99
CA ILE A 144 -7.25 10.89 1.97
C ILE A 144 -6.67 9.48 1.97
N ILE A 145 -7.54 8.49 1.94
CA ILE A 145 -7.18 7.09 1.69
C ILE A 145 -7.87 6.61 0.41
N LEU A 146 -7.07 6.19 -0.55
CA LEU A 146 -7.52 5.54 -1.77
C LEU A 146 -7.37 4.02 -1.63
N LEU A 147 -8.39 3.25 -1.98
CA LEU A 147 -8.35 1.80 -1.96
C LEU A 147 -8.40 1.25 -3.38
N SER A 148 -7.55 0.29 -3.69
CA SER A 148 -7.59 -0.46 -4.94
C SER A 148 -7.07 -1.88 -4.75
N ALA A 149 -7.65 -2.82 -5.48
CA ALA A 149 -7.20 -4.20 -5.50
C ALA A 149 -6.35 -4.54 -6.75
N THR A 150 -6.29 -3.64 -7.72
CA THR A 150 -5.59 -3.86 -8.98
C THR A 150 -4.18 -3.25 -8.97
N PRO A 151 -3.20 -3.91 -9.59
CA PRO A 151 -1.88 -3.33 -9.78
C PRO A 151 -1.95 -2.11 -10.71
N ILE A 152 -1.53 -0.96 -10.21
CA ILE A 152 -1.67 0.34 -10.89
C ILE A 152 -0.53 0.63 -11.87
N GLN A 153 0.45 -0.24 -11.97
CA GLN A 153 1.70 0.02 -12.72
C GLN A 153 1.62 -0.17 -14.24
N GLN A 154 0.44 -0.45 -14.81
CA GLN A 154 0.35 -0.77 -16.24
C GLN A 154 0.48 0.45 -17.16
N ARG A 155 0.09 1.64 -16.69
CA ARG A 155 0.17 2.89 -17.46
C ARG A 155 0.68 4.03 -16.59
N GLN A 156 1.70 4.74 -17.09
CA GLN A 156 2.30 5.87 -16.35
C GLN A 156 1.33 7.02 -16.13
N GLU A 157 0.39 7.25 -17.07
CA GLU A 157 -0.63 8.27 -16.91
C GLU A 157 -1.60 7.98 -15.75
N GLU A 158 -2.02 6.71 -15.60
CA GLU A 158 -2.88 6.29 -14.48
C GLU A 158 -2.14 6.43 -13.15
N TYR A 159 -0.85 6.07 -13.14
CA TYR A 159 -0.02 6.17 -11.95
C TYR A 159 0.20 7.63 -11.53
N LEU A 160 0.53 8.52 -12.48
CA LEU A 160 0.61 9.97 -12.23
C LEU A 160 -0.73 10.52 -11.75
N GLY A 161 -1.84 10.08 -12.36
CA GLY A 161 -3.20 10.44 -11.93
C GLY A 161 -3.47 10.10 -10.47
N LEU A 162 -3.04 8.93 -10.00
CA LEU A 162 -3.18 8.52 -8.60
C LEU A 162 -2.30 9.35 -7.66
N LEU A 163 -1.05 9.61 -8.05
CA LEU A 163 -0.15 10.44 -7.25
C LEU A 163 -0.66 11.88 -7.14
N ARG A 164 -1.31 12.43 -8.16
CA ARG A 164 -1.99 13.73 -8.10
C ARG A 164 -3.13 13.74 -7.09
N LEU A 165 -3.84 12.62 -6.93
CA LEU A 165 -4.87 12.50 -5.88
C LEU A 165 -4.27 12.42 -4.48
N ILE A 166 -3.12 11.77 -4.31
CA ILE A 166 -2.49 11.59 -2.98
C ILE A 166 -1.68 12.83 -2.60
N LEU A 167 -0.88 13.37 -3.52
CA LEU A 167 0.06 14.46 -3.32
C LEU A 167 -0.12 15.53 -4.41
N PRO A 168 -1.26 16.24 -4.44
CA PRO A 168 -1.55 17.23 -5.47
C PRO A 168 -0.47 18.32 -5.55
N ASP A 169 -0.01 18.85 -4.42
CA ASP A 169 1.00 19.91 -4.38
C ASP A 169 2.32 19.52 -5.07
N LYS A 170 2.61 18.22 -5.15
CA LYS A 170 3.85 17.72 -5.77
C LYS A 170 3.66 17.35 -7.24
N TYR A 171 2.50 16.83 -7.62
CA TYR A 171 2.33 16.16 -8.92
C TYR A 171 1.34 16.84 -9.87
N ASP A 172 0.53 17.82 -9.43
CA ASP A 172 -0.49 18.45 -10.31
C ASP A 172 0.12 19.11 -11.53
N ASP A 173 1.21 19.86 -11.35
CA ASP A 173 1.89 20.57 -12.42
C ASP A 173 2.94 19.71 -13.17
N MET A 174 3.11 18.43 -12.78
CA MET A 174 4.09 17.54 -13.39
C MET A 174 3.59 17.02 -14.73
N SER A 175 4.38 17.22 -15.80
CA SER A 175 4.09 16.63 -17.11
C SER A 175 4.36 15.12 -17.10
N ILE A 176 3.77 14.40 -18.07
CA ILE A 176 3.99 12.95 -18.20
C ILE A 176 5.42 12.63 -18.58
N GLU A 177 6.08 13.52 -19.35
CA GLU A 177 7.47 13.38 -19.74
C GLU A 177 8.39 13.45 -18.50
N ASN A 178 8.22 14.50 -17.68
CA ASN A 178 8.99 14.66 -16.44
C ASN A 178 8.73 13.51 -15.46
N PHE A 179 7.49 13.03 -15.41
CA PHE A 179 7.13 11.88 -14.60
C PHE A 179 7.79 10.59 -15.10
N SER A 180 7.85 10.39 -16.42
CA SER A 180 8.56 9.25 -17.01
C SER A 180 10.05 9.24 -16.69
N GLU A 181 10.71 10.40 -16.72
CA GLU A 181 12.09 10.56 -16.30
C GLU A 181 12.27 10.22 -14.80
N LEU A 182 11.35 10.71 -13.96
CA LEU A 182 11.35 10.44 -12.52
C LEU A 182 11.19 8.93 -12.23
N VAL A 183 10.26 8.26 -12.92
CA VAL A 183 10.07 6.80 -12.82
C VAL A 183 11.30 6.05 -13.31
N GLY A 184 11.93 6.52 -14.41
CA GLY A 184 13.17 5.97 -14.93
C GLY A 184 14.31 6.06 -13.91
N LYS A 185 14.47 7.22 -13.27
CA LYS A 185 15.45 7.43 -12.19
C LYS A 185 15.16 6.51 -11.01
N GLN A 186 13.92 6.43 -10.56
CA GLN A 186 13.49 5.57 -9.46
C GLN A 186 13.80 4.08 -9.74
N ASN A 187 13.56 3.62 -10.97
CA ASN A 187 13.86 2.24 -11.36
C ASN A 187 15.37 1.93 -11.36
N ARG A 188 16.21 2.92 -11.64
CA ARG A 188 17.68 2.78 -11.53
C ARG A 188 18.09 2.69 -10.07
N ILE A 189 17.63 3.63 -9.23
CA ILE A 189 17.86 3.61 -7.77
C ILE A 189 17.43 2.28 -7.17
N SER A 190 16.22 1.81 -7.48
CA SER A 190 15.72 0.53 -6.96
C SER A 190 16.62 -0.65 -7.37
N ARG A 191 17.08 -0.70 -8.63
CA ARG A 191 17.98 -1.77 -9.09
C ARG A 191 19.32 -1.75 -8.36
N LEU A 192 19.93 -0.58 -8.22
CA LEU A 192 21.20 -0.44 -7.48
C LEU A 192 21.03 -0.81 -6.00
N THR A 193 19.92 -0.39 -5.39
CA THR A 193 19.62 -0.76 -3.98
C THR A 193 19.41 -2.25 -3.82
N TYR A 194 18.71 -2.92 -4.75
CA TYR A 194 18.56 -4.39 -4.70
C TYR A 194 19.87 -5.12 -4.93
N SER A 195 20.71 -4.67 -5.88
CA SER A 195 22.05 -5.22 -6.08
C SER A 195 22.88 -5.14 -4.81
N LEU A 196 22.93 -3.95 -4.20
CA LEU A 196 23.65 -3.72 -2.94
C LEU A 196 23.15 -4.62 -1.80
N LEU A 197 21.82 -4.83 -1.67
CA LEU A 197 21.26 -5.70 -0.64
C LEU A 197 21.60 -7.18 -0.89
N ASP A 198 21.58 -7.63 -2.13
CA ASP A 198 21.91 -9.01 -2.51
C ASP A 198 23.37 -9.30 -2.25
N GLU A 199 24.26 -8.40 -2.60
CA GLU A 199 25.70 -8.47 -2.29
C GLU A 199 25.96 -8.46 -0.78
N LEU A 200 25.27 -7.58 -0.05
CA LEU A 200 25.39 -7.52 1.40
C LEU A 200 24.89 -8.80 2.09
N ASP A 201 23.84 -9.42 1.57
CA ASP A 201 23.32 -10.69 2.08
C ASP A 201 24.27 -11.87 1.75
N SER A 202 24.86 -11.88 0.57
CA SER A 202 25.90 -12.85 0.17
C SER A 202 27.13 -12.71 1.07
N PHE A 203 27.64 -11.50 1.24
CA PHE A 203 28.76 -11.20 2.13
C PHE A 203 28.51 -11.68 3.56
N LYS A 204 27.34 -11.41 4.12
CA LYS A 204 26.99 -11.84 5.48
C LYS A 204 26.86 -13.34 5.65
N ASN A 205 26.31 -14.04 4.68
CA ASN A 205 25.94 -15.44 4.81
C ASN A 205 27.05 -16.39 4.36
N GLU A 206 27.82 -16.00 3.37
CA GLU A 206 28.80 -16.85 2.72
C GLU A 206 30.23 -16.58 3.22
N LEU A 207 30.62 -15.31 3.31
CA LEU A 207 31.99 -14.92 3.62
C LEU A 207 32.23 -14.70 5.12
N LEU A 208 31.35 -13.96 5.80
CA LEU A 208 31.55 -13.61 7.21
C LEU A 208 31.74 -14.82 8.17
N PRO A 209 31.13 -16.00 7.94
CA PRO A 209 31.35 -17.18 8.79
C PRO A 209 32.71 -17.87 8.58
N GLU A 210 33.37 -17.62 7.44
CA GLU A 210 34.59 -18.33 7.01
C GLU A 210 35.85 -17.46 7.10
N ILE A 211 35.74 -16.19 7.55
CA ILE A 211 36.87 -15.25 7.52
C ILE A 211 38.02 -15.66 8.44
N GLU A 212 39.15 -15.98 7.80
CA GLU A 212 40.47 -15.71 8.33
C GLU A 212 40.94 -14.36 7.75
N THR A 213 41.24 -13.39 8.58
CA THR A 213 41.29 -11.93 8.39
C THR A 213 42.21 -11.33 7.28
N GLU A 214 42.67 -12.11 6.32
CA GLU A 214 43.52 -11.67 5.18
C GLU A 214 43.08 -12.29 3.83
N ASP A 215 41.79 -12.56 3.67
CA ASP A 215 41.27 -13.22 2.46
C ASP A 215 41.09 -12.17 1.33
N GLU A 216 41.75 -12.41 0.18
CA GLU A 216 41.69 -11.54 -1.01
C GLU A 216 40.24 -11.43 -1.51
N ASP A 217 39.45 -12.50 -1.39
CA ASP A 217 38.04 -12.58 -1.81
C ASP A 217 37.12 -11.62 -1.00
N VAL A 218 37.44 -11.39 0.30
CA VAL A 218 36.69 -10.43 1.15
C VAL A 218 36.92 -9.00 0.72
N GLN A 219 38.13 -8.67 0.30
CA GLN A 219 38.48 -7.31 -0.14
C GLN A 219 37.82 -6.99 -1.48
N ASP A 220 37.79 -7.95 -2.41
CA ASP A 220 37.16 -7.77 -3.71
C ASP A 220 35.65 -7.54 -3.58
N GLU A 221 34.95 -8.24 -2.68
CA GLU A 221 33.52 -7.99 -2.45
C GLU A 221 33.23 -6.68 -1.73
N LEU A 222 34.07 -6.26 -0.80
CA LEU A 222 33.94 -4.94 -0.16
C LEU A 222 34.11 -3.80 -1.17
N GLU A 223 35.04 -3.95 -2.15
CA GLU A 223 35.20 -2.99 -3.24
C GLU A 223 33.93 -2.87 -4.09
N VAL A 224 33.27 -3.99 -4.41
CA VAL A 224 31.99 -4.00 -5.16
C VAL A 224 30.87 -3.31 -4.37
N ILE A 225 30.78 -3.57 -3.07
CA ILE A 225 29.80 -2.91 -2.19
C ILE A 225 30.05 -1.39 -2.15
N GLU A 226 31.31 -0.96 -2.02
CA GLU A 226 31.68 0.46 -2.03
C GLU A 226 31.38 1.14 -3.39
N GLU A 227 31.63 0.45 -4.51
CA GLU A 227 31.28 0.94 -5.85
C GLU A 227 29.77 1.15 -5.98
N ASN A 228 28.94 0.19 -5.56
CA ASN A 228 27.49 0.29 -5.59
C ASN A 228 26.95 1.41 -4.68
N LEU A 229 27.56 1.65 -3.53
CA LEU A 229 27.21 2.77 -2.66
C LEU A 229 27.51 4.12 -3.32
N ASN A 230 28.64 4.25 -3.98
CA ASN A 230 29.01 5.45 -4.70
C ASN A 230 28.10 5.70 -5.91
N ASP A 231 27.79 4.66 -6.69
CA ASP A 231 26.86 4.75 -7.82
C ASP A 231 25.46 5.21 -7.37
N LEU A 232 24.98 4.71 -6.22
CA LEU A 232 23.72 5.15 -5.63
C LEU A 232 23.77 6.61 -5.19
N ALA A 233 24.88 7.05 -4.58
CA ALA A 233 25.06 8.43 -4.17
C ALA A 233 25.09 9.39 -5.37
N ASP A 234 25.76 9.00 -6.44
CA ASP A 234 25.86 9.78 -7.69
C ASP A 234 24.51 9.85 -8.42
N GLU A 235 23.78 8.74 -8.55
CA GLU A 235 22.46 8.71 -9.19
C GLU A 235 21.43 9.55 -8.42
N ILE A 236 21.46 9.50 -7.07
CA ILE A 236 20.52 10.23 -6.22
C ILE A 236 20.90 11.70 -6.12
N ALA A 237 22.23 12.01 -6.01
CA ALA A 237 22.79 13.34 -5.89
C ALA A 237 22.23 14.14 -4.67
N ASP A 238 22.12 13.47 -3.53
CA ASP A 238 21.66 14.05 -2.28
C ASP A 238 22.83 14.28 -1.29
N THR A 239 22.94 15.48 -0.74
CA THR A 239 24.07 15.88 0.13
C THR A 239 24.20 15.00 1.37
N LYS A 240 23.07 14.66 2.00
CA LYS A 240 23.07 13.82 3.20
C LYS A 240 23.41 12.38 2.90
N LEU A 241 22.99 11.89 1.72
CA LEU A 241 23.37 10.56 1.27
C LEU A 241 24.90 10.48 1.02
N PHE A 242 25.50 11.48 0.39
CA PHE A 242 26.94 11.55 0.24
C PHE A 242 27.68 11.54 1.59
N GLU A 243 27.16 12.27 2.59
CA GLU A 243 27.73 12.24 3.95
C GLU A 243 27.64 10.84 4.57
N LEU A 244 26.47 10.16 4.43
CA LEU A 244 26.28 8.82 4.96
C LEU A 244 27.18 7.79 4.28
N VAL A 245 27.27 7.82 2.95
CA VAL A 245 28.14 6.91 2.18
C VAL A 245 29.62 7.15 2.52
N SER A 246 30.06 8.41 2.62
CA SER A 246 31.41 8.76 3.04
C SER A 246 31.74 8.37 4.49
N GLY A 247 30.73 8.13 5.31
CA GLY A 247 30.85 7.70 6.70
C GLY A 247 30.90 6.18 6.89
N VAL A 248 30.71 5.39 5.81
CA VAL A 248 30.84 3.94 5.85
C VAL A 248 32.30 3.59 6.09
N ASP A 249 32.57 2.77 7.10
CA ASP A 249 33.92 2.37 7.51
C ASP A 249 34.03 0.85 7.49
N THR A 250 34.54 0.34 6.37
CA THR A 250 34.74 -1.10 6.13
C THR A 250 35.90 -1.70 6.96
N SER A 251 36.70 -0.87 7.66
CA SER A 251 37.75 -1.35 8.56
C SER A 251 37.25 -1.76 9.96
N LYS A 252 35.95 -1.56 10.25
CA LYS A 252 35.33 -1.97 11.51
C LYS A 252 35.18 -3.49 11.59
N GLU A 253 34.96 -4.03 12.80
CA GLU A 253 34.74 -5.46 13.05
C GLU A 253 33.53 -6.02 12.26
N ASP A 254 32.53 -5.19 11.96
CA ASP A 254 31.35 -5.53 11.16
C ASP A 254 31.46 -5.14 9.69
N PHE A 255 32.65 -4.76 9.24
CA PHE A 255 32.92 -4.32 7.85
C PHE A 255 31.97 -3.20 7.39
N GLY A 256 31.53 -2.34 8.30
CA GLY A 256 30.62 -1.23 8.00
C GLY A 256 29.17 -1.66 7.68
N ILE A 257 28.80 -2.89 7.94
CA ILE A 257 27.45 -3.42 7.64
C ILE A 257 26.35 -2.58 8.27
N TYR A 258 26.54 -2.13 9.51
CA TYR A 258 25.58 -1.24 10.18
C TYR A 258 25.44 0.10 9.45
N ASP A 259 26.56 0.71 9.05
CA ASP A 259 26.57 1.98 8.34
C ASP A 259 25.87 1.85 6.99
N ILE A 260 26.11 0.75 6.25
CA ILE A 260 25.44 0.44 4.98
C ILE A 260 23.91 0.27 5.19
N GLN A 261 23.48 -0.38 6.25
CA GLN A 261 22.06 -0.51 6.58
C GLN A 261 21.40 0.85 6.85
N VAL A 262 22.12 1.78 7.47
CA VAL A 262 21.66 3.17 7.66
C VAL A 262 21.52 3.87 6.31
N VAL A 263 22.47 3.70 5.39
CA VAL A 263 22.39 4.24 4.02
C VAL A 263 21.16 3.71 3.29
N VAL A 264 20.96 2.39 3.28
CA VAL A 264 19.81 1.75 2.62
C VAL A 264 18.49 2.23 3.23
N SER A 265 18.41 2.31 4.57
CA SER A 265 17.22 2.83 5.26
C SER A 265 16.92 4.27 4.84
N TYR A 266 17.95 5.12 4.77
CA TYR A 266 17.80 6.49 4.32
C TYR A 266 17.28 6.60 2.89
N ILE A 267 17.79 5.76 1.96
CA ILE A 267 17.31 5.69 0.57
C ILE A 267 15.83 5.26 0.55
N CYS A 268 15.49 4.20 1.26
CA CYS A 268 14.12 3.70 1.34
C CYS A 268 13.15 4.74 1.91
N ASP A 269 13.57 5.49 2.91
CA ASP A 269 12.73 6.48 3.58
C ASP A 269 12.52 7.76 2.76
N ASN A 270 13.48 8.16 1.92
CA ASN A 270 13.46 9.49 1.30
C ASN A 270 13.28 9.48 -0.22
N PHE A 271 13.66 8.39 -0.91
CA PHE A 271 13.73 8.35 -2.37
C PHE A 271 12.79 7.33 -3.02
N GLN A 272 11.82 6.78 -2.31
CA GLN A 272 10.79 5.92 -2.89
C GLN A 272 9.59 6.76 -3.36
N LEU A 273 9.27 6.66 -4.67
CA LEU A 273 8.03 7.22 -5.23
C LEU A 273 6.78 6.62 -4.60
N GLU A 274 6.90 5.38 -4.13
CA GLU A 274 5.78 4.58 -3.63
C GLU A 274 5.55 4.70 -2.12
N ARG A 275 6.24 5.63 -1.43
CA ARG A 275 6.10 5.78 0.03
C ARG A 275 4.64 5.92 0.50
N ASN A 276 3.82 6.58 -0.30
CA ASN A 276 2.40 6.77 0.00
C ASN A 276 1.50 5.67 -0.60
N ILE A 277 2.09 4.60 -1.18
CA ILE A 277 1.36 3.46 -1.74
C ILE A 277 1.77 2.21 -0.98
N ILE A 278 0.88 1.74 -0.12
CA ILE A 278 1.11 0.55 0.69
C ILE A 278 0.59 -0.68 -0.07
N ARG A 279 1.43 -1.69 -0.26
CA ARG A 279 1.12 -2.92 -1.01
C ARG A 279 1.46 -4.16 -0.21
N GLY A 280 0.45 -4.92 0.14
CA GLY A 280 0.59 -6.27 0.68
C GLY A 280 0.33 -7.34 -0.38
N ARG A 281 1.24 -8.30 -0.50
CA ARG A 281 1.05 -9.51 -1.33
C ARG A 281 0.99 -10.72 -0.42
N ARG A 282 0.01 -11.60 -0.63
CA ARG A 282 -0.17 -12.81 0.20
C ARG A 282 1.08 -13.67 0.26
N ALA A 283 1.76 -13.84 -0.86
CA ALA A 283 2.99 -14.61 -0.94
C ALA A 283 4.10 -14.06 -0.02
N ILE A 284 4.24 -12.74 0.06
CA ILE A 284 5.26 -12.07 0.90
C ILE A 284 4.83 -12.06 2.36
N LEU A 285 3.52 -11.87 2.63
CA LEU A 285 2.98 -11.74 3.99
C LEU A 285 2.82 -13.08 4.73
N GLY A 286 3.14 -14.20 4.10
CA GLY A 286 2.99 -15.53 4.71
C GLY A 286 1.54 -15.87 5.11
N VAL A 287 0.56 -15.32 4.41
CA VAL A 287 -0.86 -15.48 4.72
C VAL A 287 -1.40 -16.84 4.25
N TYR A 288 -0.64 -17.58 3.45
CA TYR A 288 -0.96 -18.96 3.09
C TYR A 288 -0.60 -19.92 4.21
N PRO A 289 -1.46 -20.91 4.52
CA PRO A 289 -1.07 -22.00 5.41
C PRO A 289 0.16 -22.70 4.82
N LYS A 290 1.18 -22.89 5.65
CA LYS A 290 2.32 -23.72 5.28
C LYS A 290 1.92 -25.19 5.44
N ASN A 291 2.39 -26.06 4.53
CA ASN A 291 2.32 -27.51 4.70
C ASN A 291 3.24 -27.94 5.86
N GLU A 292 3.23 -29.23 6.22
CA GLU A 292 4.05 -29.78 7.31
C GLU A 292 5.57 -29.58 7.07
N ASP A 293 5.98 -29.41 5.81
CA ASP A 293 7.37 -29.18 5.39
C ASP A 293 7.77 -27.68 5.41
N GLY A 294 6.85 -26.80 5.79
CA GLY A 294 7.09 -25.36 5.86
C GLY A 294 6.99 -24.61 4.51
N GLU A 295 6.65 -25.30 3.43
CA GLU A 295 6.41 -24.72 2.12
C GLU A 295 4.99 -24.14 2.02
N PHE A 296 4.82 -23.11 1.20
CA PHE A 296 3.49 -22.57 0.92
C PHE A 296 2.64 -23.63 0.21
N ALA A 297 1.46 -23.93 0.76
CA ALA A 297 0.52 -24.80 0.10
C ALA A 297 0.14 -24.18 -1.26
N GLU A 298 0.62 -24.78 -2.36
CA GLU A 298 0.14 -24.44 -3.68
C GLU A 298 -1.37 -24.70 -3.76
N ARG A 299 -2.11 -23.76 -4.33
CA ARG A 299 -3.51 -24.02 -4.66
C ARG A 299 -3.53 -25.12 -5.72
N ALA A 300 -3.82 -26.34 -5.32
CA ALA A 300 -4.18 -27.36 -6.26
C ALA A 300 -5.53 -26.98 -6.89
N VAL A 301 -5.50 -26.62 -8.16
CA VAL A 301 -6.73 -26.44 -8.94
C VAL A 301 -7.21 -27.86 -9.28
N HIS A 302 -8.20 -28.34 -8.55
CA HIS A 302 -8.90 -29.56 -8.90
C HIS A 302 -10.00 -29.19 -9.91
N GLU A 303 -9.76 -29.49 -11.17
CA GLU A 303 -10.79 -29.39 -12.20
C GLU A 303 -11.70 -30.58 -12.05
N LEU A 304 -12.91 -30.36 -11.52
CA LEU A 304 -13.95 -31.39 -11.46
C LEU A 304 -14.77 -31.32 -12.75
N THR A 305 -14.54 -32.24 -13.62
CA THR A 305 -15.37 -32.43 -14.84
C THR A 305 -16.59 -33.27 -14.50
N TYR A 306 -17.77 -32.68 -14.63
CA TYR A 306 -19.03 -33.39 -14.49
C TYR A 306 -19.57 -33.76 -15.88
N GLU A 307 -19.79 -35.05 -16.15
CA GLU A 307 -20.63 -35.47 -17.26
C GLU A 307 -22.08 -35.37 -16.79
N ILE A 308 -22.81 -34.39 -17.31
CA ILE A 308 -24.25 -34.26 -17.08
C ILE A 308 -24.92 -35.21 -18.05
N SER A 309 -25.38 -36.40 -17.60
CA SER A 309 -26.23 -37.26 -18.40
C SER A 309 -27.64 -36.66 -18.48
N GLU A 310 -28.19 -36.55 -19.70
CA GLU A 310 -29.51 -35.95 -19.93
C GLU A 310 -30.66 -36.66 -19.19
N GLU A 311 -30.42 -37.87 -18.68
CA GLU A 311 -31.44 -38.70 -18.01
C GLU A 311 -31.46 -38.66 -16.48
N LYS A 312 -30.48 -38.07 -15.82
CA LYS A 312 -30.46 -37.97 -14.37
C LYS A 312 -30.36 -36.53 -13.91
N ASN A 313 -31.47 -36.02 -13.45
CA ASN A 313 -31.68 -34.92 -12.54
C ASN A 313 -32.03 -33.56 -13.14
N TYR A 314 -33.31 -33.39 -13.41
CA TYR A 314 -33.96 -32.09 -13.51
C TYR A 314 -33.59 -31.15 -12.36
N TYR A 315 -33.39 -31.66 -11.13
CA TYR A 315 -33.01 -30.90 -9.95
C TYR A 315 -31.54 -30.46 -9.94
N GLU A 316 -30.61 -31.26 -10.48
CA GLU A 316 -29.18 -30.85 -10.58
C GLU A 316 -28.99 -29.80 -11.67
N ASN A 317 -29.70 -29.93 -12.79
CA ASN A 317 -29.68 -28.94 -13.87
C ASN A 317 -30.30 -27.61 -13.42
N GLU A 318 -31.36 -27.64 -12.62
CA GLU A 318 -31.99 -26.44 -12.07
C GLU A 318 -31.10 -25.75 -11.03
N ALA A 319 -30.46 -26.53 -10.15
CA ALA A 319 -29.49 -25.99 -9.17
C ALA A 319 -28.27 -25.38 -9.87
N TYR A 320 -27.76 -26.00 -10.93
CA TYR A 320 -26.65 -25.47 -11.72
C TYR A 320 -27.04 -24.19 -12.47
N ARG A 321 -28.25 -24.12 -13.01
CA ARG A 321 -28.81 -22.93 -13.67
C ARG A 321 -28.93 -21.77 -12.67
N GLN A 322 -29.48 -22.02 -11.49
CA GLN A 322 -29.62 -21.04 -10.42
C GLN A 322 -28.24 -20.56 -9.90
N LEU A 323 -27.26 -21.46 -9.79
CA LEU A 323 -25.90 -21.10 -9.41
C LEU A 323 -25.23 -20.20 -10.48
N LYS A 324 -25.46 -20.51 -11.76
CA LYS A 324 -24.93 -19.71 -12.87
C LYS A 324 -25.58 -18.32 -12.97
N GLU A 325 -26.90 -18.23 -12.72
CA GLU A 325 -27.63 -16.97 -12.64
C GLU A 325 -27.19 -16.12 -11.40
N TRP A 326 -26.68 -16.78 -10.37
CA TRP A 326 -26.19 -16.10 -9.16
C TRP A 326 -24.73 -15.63 -9.30
N ILE A 327 -23.94 -16.24 -10.19
CA ILE A 327 -22.52 -15.89 -10.44
C ILE A 327 -22.37 -14.81 -11.53
N LEU A 328 -23.35 -14.65 -12.42
CA LEU A 328 -23.42 -13.60 -13.46
C LEU A 328 -24.14 -12.36 -12.96
#